data_5f7ace695b79b69ee08d806cba25ad53
#
_entry.id   5f7ace695b79b69ee08d806cba25ad53
#
_cell.length_a   1.000
_cell.length_b   1.000
_cell.length_c   1.000
_cell.angle_alpha   90.00
_cell.angle_beta   90.00
_cell.angle_gamma   90.00
#
_symmetry.space_group_name_H-M   'P 1'
#
loop_
_entity.id
_entity.type
_entity.pdbx_description
1 polymer ?
#
loop_
_entity_poly.entity_id
_entity_poly.type
_entity_poly.pdbx_seq_one_letter_code
_entity_poly.pdbx_strand_id
1 'polypeptide(L)'
;STPLYSSAASDVYKRQLNVGAYKLYYLPKKEEAKKNKEDFTRMRVDAIEMLKVQESQRAEMEWLQRSEQKVIKSSQQALTDLEAMANREAQRRGLTVKRVKPLPALDNDNLEFHRARVEIEVSGREQVLFQWIDRLNTPSELRAATSLSINPKKDDDTQVDCRVILEQWFLPKEKWESENTAAEG
;
A
#
# COMPACT_ATOMS: atom_id res chain seq x y z
N SER A 1 39.20 -53.75 52.98
CA SER A 1 38.06 -52.88 53.00
C SER A 1 38.35 -51.58 52.29
N THR A 2 38.00 -51.50 51.02
CA THR A 2 38.12 -50.31 50.20
C THR A 2 36.92 -49.38 50.48
N PRO A 3 37.10 -48.10 50.69
CA PRO A 3 36.06 -47.22 51.10
C PRO A 3 35.13 -46.88 49.92
N LEU A 4 33.88 -47.31 50.01
CA LEU A 4 32.76 -46.98 49.12
C LEU A 4 32.42 -45.49 49.06
N TYR A 5 33.08 -44.65 49.87
CA TYR A 5 32.83 -43.18 49.93
C TYR A 5 33.46 -42.40 48.76
N SER A 6 34.41 -42.97 48.05
CA SER A 6 35.12 -42.23 46.96
C SER A 6 34.31 -42.12 45.66
N SER A 7 33.44 -43.09 45.36
CA SER A 7 32.67 -43.09 44.11
C SER A 7 31.49 -42.14 44.14
N ALA A 8 30.77 -42.08 45.23
CA ALA A 8 29.58 -41.21 45.38
C ALA A 8 29.97 -39.71 45.35
N ALA A 9 31.06 -39.33 45.98
CA ALA A 9 31.56 -37.96 45.93
C ALA A 9 32.00 -37.54 44.49
N SER A 10 32.63 -38.46 43.76
CA SER A 10 33.01 -38.22 42.35
C SER A 10 31.80 -38.02 41.44
N ASP A 11 30.72 -38.77 41.65
CA ASP A 11 29.47 -38.66 40.84
C ASP A 11 28.69 -37.39 41.15
N VAL A 12 28.68 -36.91 42.39
CA VAL A 12 28.10 -35.63 42.77
C VAL A 12 28.87 -34.45 42.13
N TYR A 13 30.20 -34.49 42.14
CA TYR A 13 31.04 -33.48 41.49
C TYR A 13 30.85 -33.45 39.99
N LYS A 14 30.76 -34.60 39.33
CA LYS A 14 30.50 -34.68 37.86
C LYS A 14 29.15 -34.11 37.53
N ARG A 15 28.09 -34.36 38.32
CA ARG A 15 26.77 -33.77 38.12
C ARG A 15 26.77 -32.26 38.33
N GLN A 16 27.48 -31.76 39.35
CA GLN A 16 27.58 -30.32 39.59
C GLN A 16 28.35 -29.59 38.50
N LEU A 17 29.41 -30.15 37.98
CA LEU A 17 30.18 -29.61 36.84
C LEU A 17 29.35 -29.60 35.56
N ASN A 18 28.56 -30.65 35.28
CA ASN A 18 27.69 -30.70 34.13
C ASN A 18 26.55 -29.69 34.20
N VAL A 19 25.93 -29.52 35.37
CA VAL A 19 24.87 -28.53 35.58
C VAL A 19 25.42 -27.09 35.50
N GLY A 20 26.64 -26.86 36.03
CA GLY A 20 27.34 -25.59 35.91
C GLY A 20 27.68 -25.22 34.47
N ALA A 21 28.27 -26.17 33.74
CA ALA A 21 28.59 -25.99 32.33
C ALA A 21 27.36 -25.79 31.46
N TYR A 22 26.23 -26.47 31.75
CA TYR A 22 24.99 -26.29 31.04
C TYR A 22 24.38 -24.92 31.28
N LYS A 23 24.31 -24.44 32.55
CA LYS A 23 23.77 -23.12 32.90
C LYS A 23 24.64 -21.96 32.43
N LEU A 24 25.96 -22.05 32.58
CA LEU A 24 26.89 -20.96 32.29
C LEU A 24 27.27 -20.84 30.81
N TYR A 25 27.31 -21.95 30.07
CA TYR A 25 27.80 -21.94 28.71
C TYR A 25 26.73 -22.31 27.67
N TYR A 26 25.89 -23.31 27.91
CA TYR A 26 24.97 -23.81 26.92
C TYR A 26 23.65 -22.98 26.84
N LEU A 27 23.10 -22.55 27.99
CA LEU A 27 21.89 -21.75 28.01
C LEU A 27 22.04 -20.38 27.31
N PRO A 28 23.06 -19.58 27.63
CA PRO A 28 23.22 -18.28 26.96
C PRO A 28 23.47 -18.43 25.46
N LYS A 29 24.24 -19.43 25.03
CA LYS A 29 24.44 -19.71 23.58
C LYS A 29 23.16 -20.14 22.89
N LYS A 30 22.29 -20.90 23.55
CA LYS A 30 21.02 -21.31 23.00
C LYS A 30 20.05 -20.13 22.87
N GLU A 31 20.04 -19.23 23.83
CA GLU A 31 19.22 -18.01 23.78
C GLU A 31 19.72 -17.03 22.69
N GLU A 32 21.05 -16.88 22.58
CA GLU A 32 21.66 -16.09 21.53
C GLU A 32 21.35 -16.64 20.12
N ALA A 33 21.46 -17.96 19.95
CA ALA A 33 21.11 -18.63 18.70
C ALA A 33 19.61 -18.47 18.36
N LYS A 34 18.73 -18.52 19.37
CA LYS A 34 17.30 -18.28 19.18
C LYS A 34 17.02 -16.83 18.76
N LYS A 35 17.64 -15.87 19.43
CA LYS A 35 17.53 -14.44 19.11
C LYS A 35 18.02 -14.15 17.69
N ASN A 36 19.21 -14.66 17.33
CA ASN A 36 19.76 -14.51 15.99
C ASN A 36 18.84 -15.12 14.92
N LYS A 37 18.18 -16.26 15.20
CA LYS A 37 17.22 -16.87 14.30
C LYS A 37 15.96 -16.01 14.13
N GLU A 38 15.45 -15.42 15.21
CA GLU A 38 14.31 -14.51 15.18
C GLU A 38 14.63 -13.23 14.41
N ASP A 39 15.79 -12.63 14.64
CA ASP A 39 16.26 -11.44 13.94
C ASP A 39 16.47 -11.72 12.44
N PHE A 40 17.03 -12.87 12.10
CA PHE A 40 17.19 -13.30 10.71
C PHE A 40 15.84 -13.52 10.01
N THR A 41 14.86 -14.06 10.74
CA THR A 41 13.51 -14.25 10.21
C THR A 41 12.81 -12.90 9.96
N ARG A 42 12.95 -11.93 10.87
CA ARG A 42 12.43 -10.55 10.68
C ARG A 42 13.07 -9.89 9.46
N MET A 43 14.41 -9.91 9.36
CA MET A 43 15.10 -9.33 8.21
C MET A 43 14.64 -9.94 6.87
N ARG A 44 14.35 -11.24 6.84
CA ARG A 44 13.82 -11.89 5.62
C ARG A 44 12.40 -11.40 5.29
N VAL A 45 11.54 -11.23 6.28
CA VAL A 45 10.18 -10.71 6.07
C VAL A 45 10.24 -9.29 5.55
N ASP A 46 11.03 -8.43 6.18
CA ASP A 46 11.21 -7.03 5.78
C ASP A 46 11.78 -6.92 4.36
N ALA A 47 12.76 -7.78 4.01
CA ALA A 47 13.32 -7.82 2.66
C ALA A 47 12.28 -8.26 1.60
N ILE A 48 11.44 -9.24 1.91
CA ILE A 48 10.37 -9.69 1.00
C ILE A 48 9.33 -8.58 0.82
N GLU A 49 8.99 -7.86 1.88
CA GLU A 49 8.04 -6.74 1.82
C GLU A 49 8.60 -5.58 0.98
N MET A 50 9.87 -5.23 1.16
CA MET A 50 10.56 -4.24 0.32
C MET A 50 10.57 -4.64 -1.16
N LEU A 51 10.84 -5.90 -1.48
CA LEU A 51 10.82 -6.39 -2.85
C LEU A 51 9.42 -6.28 -3.48
N LYS A 52 8.37 -6.62 -2.75
CA LYS A 52 6.98 -6.47 -3.23
C LYS A 52 6.62 -5.01 -3.51
N VAL A 53 7.02 -4.10 -2.64
CA VAL A 53 6.82 -2.66 -2.85
C VAL A 53 7.58 -2.19 -4.09
N GLN A 54 8.81 -2.62 -4.27
CA GLN A 54 9.62 -2.27 -5.44
C GLN A 54 9.05 -2.83 -6.75
N GLU A 55 8.54 -4.08 -6.75
CA GLU A 55 7.88 -4.68 -7.90
C GLU A 55 6.60 -3.93 -8.27
N SER A 56 5.78 -3.57 -7.28
CA SER A 56 4.55 -2.80 -7.53
C SER A 56 4.85 -1.41 -8.11
N GLN A 57 5.88 -0.73 -7.62
CA GLN A 57 6.31 0.56 -8.16
C GLN A 57 6.86 0.43 -9.59
N ARG A 58 7.61 -0.63 -9.90
CA ARG A 58 8.09 -0.88 -11.27
C ARG A 58 6.93 -1.16 -12.22
N ALA A 59 5.97 -1.99 -11.82
CA ALA A 59 4.80 -2.30 -12.63
C ALA A 59 3.96 -1.04 -12.90
N GLU A 60 3.82 -0.16 -11.91
CA GLU A 60 3.14 1.13 -12.05
C GLU A 60 3.88 2.03 -13.06
N MET A 61 5.20 2.16 -12.92
CA MET A 61 6.01 2.96 -13.85
C MET A 61 5.98 2.42 -15.28
N GLU A 62 6.10 1.10 -15.46
CA GLU A 62 5.98 0.49 -16.78
C GLU A 62 4.60 0.71 -17.41
N TRP A 63 3.54 0.67 -16.60
CA TRP A 63 2.19 0.93 -17.08
C TRP A 63 2.04 2.40 -17.52
N LEU A 64 2.57 3.34 -16.74
CA LEU A 64 2.56 4.76 -17.06
C LEU A 64 3.37 5.06 -18.35
N GLN A 65 4.54 4.44 -18.50
CA GLN A 65 5.39 4.62 -19.70
C GLN A 65 4.77 4.02 -20.97
N ARG A 66 4.02 2.92 -20.85
CA ARG A 66 3.32 2.30 -21.99
C ARG A 66 2.06 3.06 -22.39
N SER A 67 1.61 3.98 -21.57
CA SER A 67 0.43 4.78 -21.84
C SER A 67 0.72 5.74 -22.97
N GLU A 68 0.18 5.49 -24.17
CA GLU A 68 0.40 6.31 -25.37
C GLU A 68 -0.16 7.74 -25.25
N GLN A 69 -1.09 7.94 -24.31
CA GLN A 69 -1.72 9.24 -24.08
C GLN A 69 -1.17 9.88 -22.80
N LYS A 70 -0.20 10.76 -22.97
CA LYS A 70 0.24 11.64 -21.86
C LYS A 70 -0.86 12.67 -21.59
N VAL A 71 -1.47 12.60 -20.42
CA VAL A 71 -2.45 13.59 -19.98
C VAL A 71 -1.69 14.79 -19.39
N ILE A 72 -1.47 15.81 -20.22
CA ILE A 72 -0.76 17.04 -19.81
C ILE A 72 -1.77 18.02 -19.23
N LYS A 73 -1.69 18.32 -17.93
CA LYS A 73 -2.58 19.24 -17.23
C LYS A 73 -1.86 19.99 -16.12
N SER A 74 -2.39 21.14 -15.72
CA SER A 74 -2.02 21.70 -14.41
C SER A 74 -2.69 20.90 -13.28
N SER A 75 -2.10 20.90 -12.09
CA SER A 75 -2.64 20.18 -10.93
C SER A 75 -4.08 20.60 -10.60
N GLN A 76 -4.36 21.91 -10.68
CA GLN A 76 -5.70 22.44 -10.46
C GLN A 76 -6.70 21.97 -11.51
N GLN A 77 -6.32 21.97 -12.77
CA GLN A 77 -7.16 21.50 -13.87
C GLN A 77 -7.47 20.01 -13.77
N ALA A 78 -6.45 19.21 -13.47
CA ALA A 78 -6.62 17.76 -13.29
C ALA A 78 -7.62 17.44 -12.17
N LEU A 79 -7.52 18.16 -11.04
CA LEU A 79 -8.43 18.01 -9.91
C LEU A 79 -9.88 18.42 -10.28
N THR A 80 -10.06 19.60 -10.88
CA THR A 80 -11.38 20.12 -11.27
C THR A 80 -12.06 19.21 -12.29
N ASP A 81 -11.31 18.73 -13.29
CA ASP A 81 -11.83 17.82 -14.31
C ASP A 81 -12.26 16.48 -13.69
N LEU A 82 -11.46 15.96 -12.75
CA LEU A 82 -11.74 14.71 -12.06
C LEU A 82 -13.02 14.81 -11.22
N GLU A 83 -13.18 15.88 -10.44
CA GLU A 83 -14.40 16.17 -9.67
C GLU A 83 -15.64 16.29 -10.56
N ALA A 84 -15.54 17.12 -11.59
CA ALA A 84 -16.65 17.38 -12.51
C ALA A 84 -17.07 16.10 -13.25
N MET A 85 -16.11 15.27 -13.66
CA MET A 85 -16.38 14.02 -14.34
C MET A 85 -17.08 13.03 -13.40
N ALA A 86 -16.54 12.81 -12.22
CA ALA A 86 -17.08 11.84 -11.28
C ALA A 86 -18.50 12.21 -10.81
N ASN A 87 -18.74 13.49 -10.58
CA ASN A 87 -20.05 14.02 -10.23
C ASN A 87 -21.07 13.85 -11.37
N ARG A 88 -20.67 14.17 -12.61
CA ARG A 88 -21.50 14.01 -13.81
C ARG A 88 -21.87 12.54 -14.04
N GLU A 89 -20.91 11.62 -13.90
CA GLU A 89 -21.17 10.19 -14.07
C GLU A 89 -22.08 9.61 -12.97
N ALA A 90 -21.97 10.08 -11.73
CA ALA A 90 -22.88 9.70 -10.67
C ALA A 90 -24.31 10.18 -10.93
N GLN A 91 -24.47 11.45 -11.29
CA GLN A 91 -25.78 12.04 -11.61
C GLN A 91 -26.45 11.37 -12.81
N ARG A 92 -25.71 11.07 -13.89
CA ARG A 92 -26.24 10.37 -15.07
C ARG A 92 -26.86 9.03 -14.74
N ARG A 93 -26.36 8.36 -13.68
CA ARG A 93 -26.87 7.07 -13.22
C ARG A 93 -27.90 7.15 -12.12
N GLY A 94 -28.30 8.36 -11.72
CA GLY A 94 -29.25 8.59 -10.65
C GLY A 94 -28.70 8.23 -9.26
N LEU A 95 -27.37 8.22 -9.07
CA LEU A 95 -26.76 8.13 -7.76
C LEU A 95 -26.87 9.47 -7.03
N THR A 96 -27.15 9.41 -5.74
CA THR A 96 -27.17 10.60 -4.88
C THR A 96 -25.75 10.88 -4.40
N VAL A 97 -25.16 11.98 -4.86
CA VAL A 97 -23.85 12.44 -4.39
C VAL A 97 -24.04 13.15 -3.05
N LYS A 98 -23.46 12.58 -1.99
CA LYS A 98 -23.49 13.14 -0.64
C LYS A 98 -22.37 14.13 -0.39
N ARG A 99 -21.18 13.82 -0.87
CA ARG A 99 -19.98 14.60 -0.63
C ARG A 99 -18.96 14.39 -1.73
N VAL A 100 -18.27 15.47 -2.09
CA VAL A 100 -17.07 15.46 -2.91
C VAL A 100 -16.00 16.24 -2.13
N LYS A 101 -14.86 15.63 -1.93
CA LYS A 101 -13.75 16.21 -1.18
C LYS A 101 -12.44 16.02 -1.96
N PRO A 102 -11.80 17.11 -2.41
CA PRO A 102 -10.46 17.03 -2.93
C PRO A 102 -9.50 16.55 -1.84
N LEU A 103 -8.60 15.66 -2.19
CA LEU A 103 -7.53 15.20 -1.33
C LEU A 103 -6.21 15.86 -1.75
N PRO A 104 -5.26 16.00 -0.83
CA PRO A 104 -3.93 16.49 -1.18
C PRO A 104 -3.36 15.66 -2.33
N ALA A 105 -2.77 16.35 -3.32
CA ALA A 105 -2.04 15.68 -4.38
C ALA A 105 -0.86 14.89 -3.75
N LEU A 106 -0.58 13.73 -4.31
CA LEU A 106 0.66 13.02 -4.00
C LEU A 106 1.71 13.49 -5.00
N ASP A 107 2.25 14.66 -4.73
CA ASP A 107 3.33 15.23 -5.51
C ASP A 107 4.64 14.64 -4.96
N ASN A 108 5.32 13.88 -5.78
CA ASN A 108 6.67 13.44 -5.50
C ASN A 108 7.55 14.05 -6.59
N ASP A 109 8.39 15.01 -6.24
CA ASP A 109 9.28 15.75 -7.16
C ASP A 109 10.17 14.83 -8.01
N ASN A 110 10.36 13.59 -7.55
CA ASN A 110 11.13 12.57 -8.25
C ASN A 110 10.31 11.75 -9.26
N LEU A 111 8.99 11.93 -9.35
CA LEU A 111 8.14 11.20 -10.27
C LEU A 111 7.79 12.06 -11.49
N GLU A 112 7.77 11.43 -12.66
CA GLU A 112 7.35 12.05 -13.92
C GLU A 112 5.87 12.43 -13.88
N PHE A 113 5.03 11.61 -13.21
CA PHE A 113 3.59 11.79 -13.11
C PHE A 113 3.17 12.23 -11.71
N HIS A 114 2.27 13.21 -11.68
CA HIS A 114 1.57 13.64 -10.47
C HIS A 114 0.19 12.99 -10.38
N ARG A 115 -0.43 12.99 -9.19
CA ARG A 115 -1.74 12.37 -8.94
C ARG A 115 -2.73 13.38 -8.41
N ALA A 116 -3.79 13.64 -9.18
CA ALA A 116 -4.98 14.31 -8.66
C ALA A 116 -5.86 13.28 -7.94
N ARG A 117 -6.40 13.62 -6.76
CA ARG A 117 -7.13 12.71 -5.89
C ARG A 117 -8.43 13.35 -5.39
N VAL A 118 -9.53 12.61 -5.49
CA VAL A 118 -10.84 13.03 -5.02
C VAL A 118 -11.52 11.91 -4.25
N GLU A 119 -12.00 12.20 -3.05
CA GLU A 119 -12.89 11.32 -2.30
C GLU A 119 -14.34 11.68 -2.61
N ILE A 120 -15.14 10.70 -3.00
CA ILE A 120 -16.56 10.88 -3.36
C ILE A 120 -17.40 9.93 -2.54
N GLU A 121 -18.43 10.46 -1.90
CA GLU A 121 -19.43 9.67 -1.20
C GLU A 121 -20.75 9.73 -2.00
N VAL A 122 -21.24 8.56 -2.38
CA VAL A 122 -22.50 8.40 -3.12
C VAL A 122 -23.41 7.39 -2.44
N SER A 123 -24.71 7.52 -2.70
CA SER A 123 -25.73 6.56 -2.24
C SER A 123 -26.60 6.15 -3.41
N GLY A 124 -26.94 4.87 -3.49
CA GLY A 124 -27.82 4.35 -4.52
C GLY A 124 -27.92 2.82 -4.49
N ARG A 125 -28.56 2.25 -5.50
CA ARG A 125 -28.69 0.81 -5.65
C ARG A 125 -27.33 0.18 -5.97
N GLU A 126 -27.04 -0.95 -5.37
CA GLU A 126 -25.76 -1.66 -5.52
C GLU A 126 -25.36 -1.88 -6.97
N GLN A 127 -26.27 -2.37 -7.80
CA GLN A 127 -26.01 -2.64 -9.22
C GLN A 127 -25.61 -1.37 -10.00
N VAL A 128 -26.28 -0.25 -9.72
CA VAL A 128 -25.99 1.04 -10.37
C VAL A 128 -24.62 1.56 -9.91
N LEU A 129 -24.30 1.34 -8.64
CA LEU A 129 -23.03 1.72 -8.06
C LEU A 129 -21.87 1.00 -8.74
N PHE A 130 -21.95 -0.33 -8.93
CA PHE A 130 -20.88 -1.09 -9.61
C PHE A 130 -20.68 -0.63 -11.05
N GLN A 131 -21.78 -0.34 -11.79
CA GLN A 131 -21.66 0.22 -13.13
C GLN A 131 -21.01 1.60 -13.14
N TRP A 132 -21.23 2.41 -12.12
CA TRP A 132 -20.56 3.70 -11.96
C TRP A 132 -19.08 3.54 -11.67
N ILE A 133 -18.68 2.64 -10.74
CA ILE A 133 -17.28 2.34 -10.42
C ILE A 133 -16.53 1.84 -11.65
N ASP A 134 -17.12 0.92 -12.41
CA ASP A 134 -16.53 0.41 -13.65
C ASP A 134 -16.22 1.54 -14.64
N ARG A 135 -17.13 2.51 -14.74
CA ARG A 135 -16.94 3.66 -15.62
C ARG A 135 -15.92 4.69 -15.13
N LEU A 136 -15.69 4.73 -13.81
CA LEU A 136 -14.64 5.57 -13.23
C LEU A 136 -13.25 5.00 -13.55
N ASN A 137 -13.13 3.70 -13.66
CA ASN A 137 -11.89 3.02 -14.01
C ASN A 137 -11.67 3.12 -15.52
N THR A 138 -10.84 4.06 -15.95
CA THR A 138 -10.51 4.26 -17.37
C THR A 138 -8.98 4.29 -17.52
N PRO A 139 -8.35 3.12 -17.73
CA PRO A 139 -6.89 3.03 -17.85
C PRO A 139 -6.31 3.87 -18.98
N SER A 140 -7.04 4.04 -20.09
CA SER A 140 -6.63 4.88 -21.22
C SER A 140 -6.53 6.37 -20.86
N GLU A 141 -7.26 6.82 -19.84
CA GLU A 141 -7.20 8.20 -19.32
C GLU A 141 -6.35 8.30 -18.05
N LEU A 142 -5.56 7.28 -17.74
CA LEU A 142 -4.75 7.18 -16.53
C LEU A 142 -5.56 7.44 -15.26
N ARG A 143 -6.74 6.82 -15.17
CA ARG A 143 -7.67 7.03 -14.06
C ARG A 143 -8.13 5.72 -13.44
N ALA A 144 -8.12 5.64 -12.11
CA ALA A 144 -8.55 4.48 -11.37
C ALA A 144 -9.18 4.84 -10.02
N ALA A 145 -10.12 4.01 -9.57
CA ALA A 145 -10.59 3.98 -8.20
C ALA A 145 -9.60 3.17 -7.37
N THR A 146 -8.90 3.81 -6.44
CA THR A 146 -7.81 3.20 -5.65
C THR A 146 -8.26 2.75 -4.26
N SER A 147 -9.39 3.26 -3.79
CA SER A 147 -9.99 2.83 -2.53
C SER A 147 -11.51 2.79 -2.66
N LEU A 148 -12.10 1.76 -2.09
CA LEU A 148 -13.53 1.53 -2.14
C LEU A 148 -14.02 1.04 -0.77
N SER A 149 -15.06 1.72 -0.25
CA SER A 149 -15.77 1.29 0.95
C SER A 149 -17.27 1.32 0.69
N ILE A 150 -17.93 0.19 0.82
CA ILE A 150 -19.39 0.04 0.62
C ILE A 150 -20.02 -0.38 1.92
N ASN A 151 -21.07 0.32 2.34
CA ASN A 151 -21.82 0.01 3.55
C ASN A 151 -23.32 -0.03 3.24
N PRO A 152 -24.06 -1.02 3.75
CA PRO A 152 -25.51 -1.03 3.63
C PRO A 152 -26.09 0.20 4.31
N LYS A 153 -27.13 0.79 3.71
CA LYS A 153 -27.85 1.90 4.33
C LYS A 153 -28.75 1.38 5.44
N LYS A 154 -28.69 2.01 6.60
CA LYS A 154 -29.40 1.50 7.80
C LYS A 154 -30.92 1.49 7.66
N ASP A 155 -31.45 2.40 6.86
CA ASP A 155 -32.91 2.66 6.75
C ASP A 155 -33.52 2.07 5.45
N ASP A 156 -32.71 1.51 4.55
CA ASP A 156 -33.16 1.00 3.25
C ASP A 156 -32.19 -0.08 2.72
N ASP A 157 -32.59 -1.33 2.87
CA ASP A 157 -31.81 -2.50 2.47
C ASP A 157 -31.57 -2.60 0.96
N THR A 158 -32.27 -1.80 0.15
CA THR A 158 -32.11 -1.75 -1.30
C THR A 158 -31.03 -0.77 -1.74
N GLN A 159 -30.50 0.02 -0.82
CA GLN A 159 -29.50 1.05 -1.09
C GLN A 159 -28.22 0.83 -0.27
N VAL A 160 -27.15 1.27 -0.85
CA VAL A 160 -25.82 1.24 -0.23
C VAL A 160 -25.19 2.63 -0.27
N ASP A 161 -24.42 2.92 0.76
CA ASP A 161 -23.54 4.07 0.83
C ASP A 161 -22.14 3.63 0.40
N CYS A 162 -21.57 4.35 -0.54
CA CYS A 162 -20.26 4.07 -1.07
C CYS A 162 -19.34 5.28 -0.96
N ARG A 163 -18.13 5.04 -0.48
CA ARG A 163 -17.02 6.00 -0.50
C ARG A 163 -15.95 5.47 -1.43
N VAL A 164 -15.56 6.29 -2.41
CA VAL A 164 -14.54 5.97 -3.40
C VAL A 164 -13.47 7.04 -3.36
N ILE A 165 -12.20 6.63 -3.37
CA ILE A 165 -11.08 7.51 -3.72
C ILE A 165 -10.75 7.25 -5.18
N LEU A 166 -10.90 8.29 -5.99
CA LEU A 166 -10.59 8.30 -7.40
C LEU A 166 -9.28 9.05 -7.61
N GLU A 167 -8.38 8.46 -8.37
CA GLU A 167 -7.09 9.05 -8.71
C GLU A 167 -6.95 9.17 -10.23
N GLN A 168 -6.32 10.27 -10.68
CA GLN A 168 -5.92 10.46 -12.06
C GLN A 168 -4.44 10.85 -12.09
N TRP A 169 -3.65 10.09 -12.84
CA TRP A 169 -2.25 10.42 -13.11
C TRP A 169 -2.19 11.39 -14.28
N PHE A 170 -1.35 12.39 -14.17
CA PHE A 170 -1.13 13.39 -15.19
C PHE A 170 0.32 13.88 -15.20
N LEU A 171 0.77 14.37 -16.35
CA LEU A 171 2.05 15.05 -16.52
C LEU A 171 1.85 16.53 -16.21
N PRO A 172 2.58 17.12 -15.24
CA PRO A 172 2.48 18.55 -14.96
C PRO A 172 2.90 19.38 -16.18
N LYS A 173 2.06 20.38 -16.53
CA LYS A 173 2.29 21.22 -17.70
C LYS A 173 3.63 21.96 -17.60
N GLU A 174 3.98 22.45 -16.42
CA GLU A 174 5.22 23.17 -16.15
C GLU A 174 6.45 22.30 -16.43
N LYS A 175 6.39 21.04 -16.07
CA LYS A 175 7.49 20.08 -16.31
C LYS A 175 7.63 19.74 -17.78
N TRP A 176 6.51 19.52 -18.46
CA TRP A 176 6.47 19.27 -19.90
C TRP A 176 7.06 20.42 -20.72
N GLU A 177 6.72 21.67 -20.39
CA GLU A 177 7.24 22.86 -21.08
C GLU A 177 8.74 23.01 -20.86
N SER A 178 9.25 22.76 -19.66
CA SER A 178 10.69 22.84 -19.36
C SER A 178 11.52 21.79 -20.09
N GLU A 179 11.04 20.56 -20.19
CA GLU A 179 11.73 19.47 -20.89
C GLU A 179 11.78 19.69 -22.42
N ASN A 180 10.69 20.17 -23.02
CA ASN A 180 10.67 20.44 -24.46
C ASN A 180 11.52 21.67 -24.86
N THR A 181 11.57 22.69 -24.02
CA THR A 181 12.43 23.86 -24.27
C THR A 181 13.92 23.50 -24.19
N ALA A 182 14.27 22.54 -23.33
CA ALA A 182 15.65 22.05 -23.24
C ALA A 182 16.07 21.12 -24.39
N ALA A 183 15.11 20.54 -25.11
CA ALA A 183 15.36 19.63 -26.24
C ALA A 183 15.51 20.40 -27.60
N GLU A 184 15.03 21.65 -27.68
CA GLU A 184 15.09 22.50 -28.87
C GLU A 184 16.28 23.47 -28.87
N GLY A 185 17.10 23.53 -27.84
CA GLY A 185 18.29 24.39 -27.71
C GLY A 185 19.56 23.58 -27.72
#